data_b84600081c15df10b32cd5d70d1626f4
#
_entry.id   b84600081c15df10b32cd5d70d1626f4
#
_cell.length_a   1.000
_cell.length_b   1.000
_cell.length_c   1.000
_cell.angle_alpha   90.00
_cell.angle_beta   90.00
_cell.angle_gamma   90.00
#
_symmetry.space_group_name_H-M   'P 1'
#
loop_
_entity.id
_entity.type
_entity.pdbx_description
1 polymer ?
#
loop_
_entity_poly.entity_id
_entity_poly.type
_entity_poly.pdbx_seq_one_letter_code
_entity_poly.pdbx_strand_id
1 'polypeptide(L)'
;MLTRIEMEAGTSDFNPNSPKQLGTLLFDTMGLPHGKKTKNGWSTDAETLEKLRDIPLVEDILQYRACQKLNSTYVEGLLKVIGEDGRIHTRFNQTEARTGRLSSDNPNLQNIPIRTEMGSKLRAYFVAKPGCVLVDADYSQIELRILAHVTGDAHMQEAFLSGADIHRSTAAKIYNIRPEDVTPRLRSSAKAINFGIMYGKGAYSLSKDIGVSVKEAEAFLQTYLATFPNIDGYMEKTIADARQCGYVSTLFGRRRALPELNSNNHNIRASGERMARNTPIQGTAADVIKLAMVRVWRRLRDEKMESRLILTVHDELIVEAPEAEAEKAAQILREEMEGCVHYAVPLSTDVHTGKNWLEAH
;
A
#
# COMPACT_ATOMS: atom_id res chain seq x y z
N MET A 1 5.39 -20.23 -22.88
CA MET A 1 6.02 -20.19 -21.54
C MET A 1 5.99 -21.57 -20.90
N LEU A 2 4.84 -22.14 -20.55
CA LEU A 2 4.79 -23.46 -19.88
C LEU A 2 5.56 -24.55 -20.66
N THR A 3 5.31 -24.69 -21.96
CA THR A 3 6.02 -25.65 -22.83
C THR A 3 7.54 -25.48 -22.81
N ARG A 4 8.04 -24.22 -22.71
CA ARG A 4 9.49 -23.96 -22.63
C ARG A 4 10.02 -24.40 -21.27
N ILE A 5 9.28 -24.14 -20.19
CA ILE A 5 9.64 -24.60 -18.83
C ILE A 5 9.67 -26.13 -18.77
N GLU A 6 8.69 -26.82 -19.35
CA GLU A 6 8.62 -28.29 -19.42
C GLU A 6 9.78 -28.89 -20.20
N MET A 7 10.14 -28.27 -21.33
CA MET A 7 11.31 -28.70 -22.13
C MET A 7 12.61 -28.57 -21.35
N GLU A 8 12.83 -27.46 -20.64
CA GLU A 8 14.02 -27.26 -19.84
C GLU A 8 14.02 -28.13 -18.57
N ALA A 9 12.85 -28.44 -18.02
CA ALA A 9 12.68 -29.36 -16.91
C ALA A 9 12.86 -30.86 -17.33
N GLY A 10 12.85 -31.15 -18.63
CA GLY A 10 13.00 -32.49 -19.17
C GLY A 10 11.78 -33.40 -18.97
N THR A 11 10.61 -32.84 -18.64
CA THR A 11 9.37 -33.60 -18.45
C THR A 11 8.14 -32.73 -18.73
N SER A 12 7.14 -33.29 -19.39
CA SER A 12 5.85 -32.65 -19.66
C SER A 12 4.92 -32.58 -18.44
N ASP A 13 5.23 -33.33 -17.38
CA ASP A 13 4.43 -33.34 -16.14
C ASP A 13 4.98 -32.36 -15.09
N PHE A 14 5.88 -31.46 -15.48
CA PHE A 14 6.46 -30.49 -14.57
C PHE A 14 5.45 -29.40 -14.19
N ASN A 15 5.21 -29.25 -12.89
CA ASN A 15 4.36 -28.21 -12.36
C ASN A 15 5.20 -27.07 -11.76
N PRO A 16 5.33 -25.91 -12.46
CA PRO A 16 6.09 -24.76 -11.96
C PRO A 16 5.54 -24.15 -10.66
N ASN A 17 4.29 -24.47 -10.30
CA ASN A 17 3.68 -24.03 -9.03
C ASN A 17 3.98 -24.97 -7.87
N SER A 18 4.54 -26.17 -8.12
CA SER A 18 4.92 -27.10 -7.05
C SER A 18 6.27 -26.70 -6.42
N PRO A 19 6.31 -26.23 -5.15
CA PRO A 19 7.58 -25.87 -4.51
C PRO A 19 8.56 -27.06 -4.46
N LYS A 20 8.03 -28.28 -4.32
CA LYS A 20 8.86 -29.49 -4.24
C LYS A 20 9.52 -29.79 -5.58
N GLN A 21 8.75 -29.86 -6.68
CA GLN A 21 9.30 -30.15 -8.01
C GLN A 21 10.29 -29.06 -8.44
N LEU A 22 9.91 -27.79 -8.23
CA LEU A 22 10.75 -26.66 -8.57
C LEU A 22 12.04 -26.61 -7.74
N GLY A 23 11.95 -26.88 -6.43
CA GLY A 23 13.11 -26.92 -5.56
C GLY A 23 14.08 -28.03 -5.96
N THR A 24 13.59 -29.23 -6.30
CA THR A 24 14.41 -30.32 -6.81
C THR A 24 15.08 -29.96 -8.14
N LEU A 25 14.34 -29.36 -9.08
CA LEU A 25 14.90 -28.96 -10.38
C LEU A 25 16.01 -27.92 -10.21
N LEU A 26 15.71 -26.81 -9.58
CA LEU A 26 16.65 -25.67 -9.50
C LEU A 26 17.84 -25.95 -8.60
N PHE A 27 17.62 -26.55 -7.44
CA PHE A 27 18.65 -26.62 -6.39
C PHE A 27 19.34 -27.98 -6.32
N ASP A 28 18.62 -29.09 -6.54
CA ASP A 28 19.22 -30.44 -6.47
C ASP A 28 19.75 -30.90 -7.84
N THR A 29 19.04 -30.60 -8.97
CA THR A 29 19.45 -31.05 -10.31
C THR A 29 20.38 -30.03 -11.00
N MET A 30 19.98 -28.74 -11.03
CA MET A 30 20.78 -27.68 -11.67
C MET A 30 21.89 -27.12 -10.77
N GLY A 31 21.88 -27.43 -9.46
CA GLY A 31 22.90 -26.98 -8.51
C GLY A 31 22.93 -25.48 -8.24
N LEU A 32 21.82 -24.80 -8.45
CA LEU A 32 21.74 -23.34 -8.24
C LEU A 32 21.82 -22.98 -6.75
N PRO A 33 22.25 -21.75 -6.43
CA PRO A 33 22.28 -21.28 -5.05
C PRO A 33 20.89 -21.32 -4.42
N HIS A 34 20.73 -22.03 -3.32
CA HIS A 34 19.46 -22.17 -2.63
C HIS A 34 19.33 -21.22 -1.43
N GLY A 35 18.10 -20.91 -1.06
CA GLY A 35 17.75 -20.18 0.15
C GLY A 35 17.54 -21.10 1.35
N LYS A 36 16.55 -20.79 2.20
CA LYS A 36 16.20 -21.56 3.39
C LYS A 36 15.54 -22.89 3.03
N LYS A 37 15.87 -23.94 3.77
CA LYS A 37 15.16 -25.22 3.71
C LYS A 37 13.89 -25.13 4.54
N THR A 38 12.77 -25.53 3.96
CA THR A 38 11.46 -25.60 4.60
C THR A 38 11.11 -27.06 4.93
N LYS A 39 10.00 -27.31 5.61
CA LYS A 39 9.50 -28.68 5.85
C LYS A 39 9.24 -29.46 4.55
N ASN A 40 8.94 -28.75 3.45
CA ASN A 40 8.58 -29.34 2.15
C ASN A 40 9.72 -29.27 1.12
N GLY A 41 10.96 -29.03 1.53
CA GLY A 41 12.13 -28.89 0.66
C GLY A 41 12.67 -27.45 0.64
N TRP A 42 13.38 -27.10 -0.41
CA TRP A 42 13.94 -25.75 -0.58
C TRP A 42 12.83 -24.70 -0.78
N SER A 43 13.02 -23.51 -0.21
CA SER A 43 12.12 -22.40 -0.50
C SER A 43 12.24 -21.97 -1.96
N THR A 44 11.10 -21.88 -2.63
CA THR A 44 10.95 -21.36 -4.00
C THR A 44 10.02 -20.14 -4.00
N ASP A 45 10.07 -19.37 -2.91
CA ASP A 45 9.35 -18.10 -2.82
C ASP A 45 9.91 -17.05 -3.79
N ALA A 46 9.12 -16.00 -4.02
CA ALA A 46 9.51 -14.96 -4.97
C ALA A 46 10.85 -14.31 -4.59
N GLU A 47 11.13 -14.10 -3.28
CA GLU A 47 12.41 -13.51 -2.85
C GLU A 47 13.61 -14.37 -3.20
N THR A 48 13.47 -15.70 -3.10
CA THR A 48 14.52 -16.65 -3.47
C THR A 48 14.72 -16.69 -4.98
N LEU A 49 13.64 -16.76 -5.76
CA LEU A 49 13.70 -16.82 -7.22
C LEU A 49 14.17 -15.51 -7.85
N GLU A 50 13.80 -14.36 -7.30
CA GLU A 50 14.25 -13.03 -7.78
C GLU A 50 15.78 -12.88 -7.78
N LYS A 51 16.48 -13.54 -6.85
CA LYS A 51 17.95 -13.55 -6.79
C LYS A 51 18.59 -14.36 -7.93
N LEU A 52 17.80 -15.15 -8.61
CA LEU A 52 18.19 -16.03 -9.71
C LEU A 52 17.55 -15.61 -11.03
N ARG A 53 16.97 -14.41 -11.10
CA ARG A 53 16.20 -13.90 -12.25
C ARG A 53 17.00 -13.86 -13.56
N ASP A 54 18.31 -13.71 -13.48
CA ASP A 54 19.21 -13.71 -14.65
C ASP A 54 19.23 -15.05 -15.39
N ILE A 55 18.70 -16.11 -14.79
CA ILE A 55 18.59 -17.44 -15.39
C ILE A 55 17.26 -17.49 -16.18
N PRO A 56 17.29 -17.73 -17.52
CA PRO A 56 16.10 -17.68 -18.36
C PRO A 56 14.94 -18.53 -17.86
N LEU A 57 15.22 -19.77 -17.42
CA LEU A 57 14.22 -20.66 -16.82
C LEU A 57 13.55 -20.05 -15.59
N VAL A 58 14.32 -19.39 -14.71
CA VAL A 58 13.79 -18.79 -13.48
C VAL A 58 12.92 -17.58 -13.81
N GLU A 59 13.33 -16.75 -14.78
CA GLU A 59 12.51 -15.64 -15.27
C GLU A 59 11.18 -16.15 -15.84
N ASP A 60 11.19 -17.21 -16.65
CA ASP A 60 9.98 -17.84 -17.18
C ASP A 60 9.06 -18.36 -16.07
N ILE A 61 9.63 -19.00 -15.05
CA ILE A 61 8.88 -19.50 -13.90
C ILE A 61 8.25 -18.34 -13.09
N LEU A 62 8.99 -17.26 -12.87
CA LEU A 62 8.47 -16.06 -12.20
C LEU A 62 7.29 -15.45 -12.97
N GLN A 63 7.43 -15.28 -14.28
CA GLN A 63 6.38 -14.78 -15.15
C GLN A 63 5.18 -15.73 -15.20
N TYR A 64 5.40 -17.03 -15.33
CA TYR A 64 4.33 -18.03 -15.32
C TYR A 64 3.53 -17.98 -14.01
N ARG A 65 4.19 -17.96 -12.86
CA ARG A 65 3.55 -17.87 -11.55
C ARG A 65 2.78 -16.58 -11.38
N ALA A 66 3.30 -15.46 -11.88
CA ALA A 66 2.60 -14.17 -11.86
C ALA A 66 1.31 -14.23 -12.69
N CYS A 67 1.37 -14.74 -13.92
CA CYS A 67 0.21 -14.94 -14.80
C CYS A 67 -0.81 -15.89 -14.17
N GLN A 68 -0.35 -17.03 -13.66
CA GLN A 68 -1.22 -18.04 -13.03
C GLN A 68 -1.95 -17.47 -11.80
N LYS A 69 -1.25 -16.70 -10.97
CA LYS A 69 -1.87 -16.02 -9.83
C LYS A 69 -2.92 -15.00 -10.28
N LEU A 70 -2.63 -14.21 -11.31
CA LEU A 70 -3.59 -13.26 -11.85
C LEU A 70 -4.82 -13.98 -12.41
N ASN A 71 -4.63 -15.04 -13.20
CA ASN A 71 -5.72 -15.81 -13.76
C ASN A 71 -6.60 -16.44 -12.68
N SER A 72 -6.00 -17.24 -11.79
CA SER A 72 -6.76 -18.00 -10.79
C SER A 72 -7.46 -17.11 -9.76
N THR A 73 -6.80 -16.04 -9.31
CA THR A 73 -7.33 -15.19 -8.25
C THR A 73 -8.31 -14.15 -8.80
N TYR A 74 -7.94 -13.47 -9.88
CA TYR A 74 -8.72 -12.33 -10.36
C TYR A 74 -9.60 -12.64 -11.57
N VAL A 75 -9.17 -13.48 -12.52
CA VAL A 75 -10.03 -13.82 -13.65
C VAL A 75 -11.06 -14.87 -13.23
N GLU A 76 -10.59 -16.08 -12.95
CA GLU A 76 -11.49 -17.18 -12.57
C GLU A 76 -12.20 -16.95 -11.23
N GLY A 77 -11.50 -16.33 -10.27
CA GLY A 77 -12.04 -16.04 -8.95
C GLY A 77 -13.17 -15.02 -9.00
N LEU A 78 -13.01 -13.94 -9.79
CA LEU A 78 -14.04 -12.89 -9.91
C LEU A 78 -15.23 -13.35 -10.76
N LEU A 79 -15.01 -14.11 -11.84
CA LEU A 79 -16.11 -14.66 -12.65
C LEU A 79 -17.09 -15.52 -11.85
N LYS A 80 -16.61 -16.21 -10.81
CA LYS A 80 -17.43 -17.07 -9.94
C LYS A 80 -18.32 -16.31 -8.96
N VAL A 81 -18.04 -15.02 -8.75
CA VAL A 81 -18.73 -14.20 -7.74
C VAL A 81 -19.52 -13.04 -8.36
N ILE A 82 -19.69 -13.06 -9.68
CA ILE A 82 -20.60 -12.13 -10.37
C ILE A 82 -22.03 -12.48 -9.93
N GLY A 83 -22.76 -11.47 -9.43
CA GLY A 83 -24.14 -11.59 -9.03
C GLY A 83 -25.11 -11.73 -10.22
N GLU A 84 -26.38 -12.03 -9.93
CA GLU A 84 -27.46 -12.12 -10.94
C GLU A 84 -27.68 -10.80 -11.68
N ASP A 85 -27.32 -9.68 -11.08
CA ASP A 85 -27.36 -8.34 -11.66
C ASP A 85 -26.13 -8.01 -12.55
N GLY A 86 -25.23 -8.98 -12.75
CA GLY A 86 -24.00 -8.82 -13.53
C GLY A 86 -22.90 -8.01 -12.83
N ARG A 87 -23.03 -7.77 -11.52
CA ARG A 87 -22.09 -6.98 -10.72
C ARG A 87 -21.35 -7.85 -9.70
N ILE A 88 -20.21 -7.33 -9.23
CA ILE A 88 -19.44 -7.92 -8.15
C ILE A 88 -19.73 -7.15 -6.87
N HIS A 89 -20.17 -7.85 -5.83
CA HIS A 89 -20.49 -7.30 -4.52
C HIS A 89 -19.48 -7.80 -3.48
N THR A 90 -18.58 -6.93 -3.05
CA THR A 90 -17.66 -7.23 -1.95
C THR A 90 -18.34 -7.01 -0.60
N ARG A 91 -17.87 -7.71 0.42
CA ARG A 91 -18.22 -7.45 1.81
C ARG A 91 -17.09 -6.65 2.49
N PHE A 92 -17.44 -5.53 3.13
CA PHE A 92 -16.52 -4.77 3.95
C PHE A 92 -16.65 -5.15 5.43
N ASN A 93 -15.53 -5.54 6.04
CA ASN A 93 -15.46 -5.84 7.46
C ASN A 93 -14.89 -4.63 8.22
N GLN A 94 -15.59 -4.21 9.29
CA GLN A 94 -15.21 -3.02 10.06
C GLN A 94 -14.33 -3.35 11.28
N THR A 95 -14.25 -4.62 11.68
CA THR A 95 -13.64 -5.07 12.94
C THR A 95 -12.41 -5.95 12.79
N GLU A 96 -12.05 -6.33 11.57
CA GLU A 96 -10.93 -7.25 11.28
C GLU A 96 -9.56 -6.58 11.48
N ALA A 97 -9.39 -5.38 10.92
CA ALA A 97 -8.11 -4.70 10.97
C ALA A 97 -7.91 -3.95 12.30
N ARG A 98 -6.89 -4.33 13.07
CA ARG A 98 -6.57 -3.68 14.35
C ARG A 98 -6.19 -2.20 14.24
N THR A 99 -5.88 -1.70 13.05
CA THR A 99 -5.65 -0.29 12.76
C THR A 99 -6.93 0.51 12.57
N GLY A 100 -8.09 -0.15 12.49
CA GLY A 100 -9.36 0.49 12.17
C GLY A 100 -9.63 0.62 10.66
N ARG A 101 -8.71 0.20 9.78
CA ARG A 101 -8.99 0.11 8.35
C ARG A 101 -10.14 -0.86 8.08
N LEU A 102 -10.87 -0.65 7.00
CA LEU A 102 -11.77 -1.65 6.45
C LEU A 102 -10.95 -2.75 5.79
N SER A 103 -11.42 -3.97 5.86
CA SER A 103 -10.97 -5.06 4.98
C SER A 103 -12.10 -5.46 4.05
N SER A 104 -11.76 -6.01 2.89
CA SER A 104 -12.70 -6.43 1.87
C SER A 104 -12.55 -7.93 1.66
N ASP A 105 -13.67 -8.67 1.61
CA ASP A 105 -13.66 -10.10 1.31
C ASP A 105 -14.87 -10.51 0.42
N ASN A 106 -14.80 -11.70 -0.13
CA ASN A 106 -15.84 -12.34 -0.93
C ASN A 106 -16.45 -11.49 -2.07
N PRO A 107 -15.61 -10.96 -3.00
CA PRO A 107 -14.16 -11.04 -3.14
C PRO A 107 -13.43 -9.87 -2.49
N ASN A 108 -12.10 -9.99 -2.26
CA ASN A 108 -11.28 -8.87 -1.81
C ASN A 108 -10.98 -7.92 -2.98
N LEU A 109 -11.70 -6.80 -3.08
CA LEU A 109 -11.50 -5.77 -4.11
C LEU A 109 -10.41 -4.74 -3.74
N GLN A 110 -9.93 -4.73 -2.50
CA GLN A 110 -8.85 -3.83 -2.08
C GLN A 110 -7.44 -4.31 -2.49
N ASN A 111 -7.34 -5.52 -3.04
CA ASN A 111 -6.08 -6.13 -3.45
C ASN A 111 -5.96 -6.28 -4.98
N ILE A 112 -6.80 -5.61 -5.77
CA ILE A 112 -6.65 -5.60 -7.24
C ILE A 112 -5.31 -4.96 -7.59
N PRO A 113 -4.40 -5.67 -8.30
CA PRO A 113 -3.05 -5.19 -8.54
C PRO A 113 -3.01 -3.88 -9.32
N ILE A 114 -2.04 -3.01 -9.00
CA ILE A 114 -1.81 -1.75 -9.71
C ILE A 114 -0.35 -1.57 -10.13
N ARG A 115 0.60 -2.22 -9.43
CA ARG A 115 2.03 -1.95 -9.61
C ARG A 115 2.64 -2.57 -10.85
N THR A 116 2.05 -3.65 -11.39
CA THR A 116 2.53 -4.31 -12.60
C THR A 116 1.64 -3.94 -13.77
N GLU A 117 2.20 -3.79 -14.96
CA GLU A 117 1.45 -3.46 -16.16
C GLU A 117 0.29 -4.45 -16.43
N MET A 118 0.56 -5.74 -16.29
CA MET A 118 -0.47 -6.77 -16.47
C MET A 118 -1.54 -6.72 -15.37
N GLY A 119 -1.14 -6.47 -14.14
CA GLY A 119 -2.05 -6.38 -13.00
C GLY A 119 -2.95 -5.14 -13.07
N SER A 120 -2.40 -3.99 -13.44
CA SER A 120 -3.18 -2.74 -13.56
C SER A 120 -4.27 -2.85 -14.64
N LYS A 121 -4.01 -3.57 -15.74
CA LYS A 121 -5.00 -3.82 -16.79
C LYS A 121 -6.27 -4.52 -16.27
N LEU A 122 -6.20 -5.24 -15.14
CA LEU A 122 -7.40 -5.83 -14.53
C LEU A 122 -8.42 -4.77 -14.11
N ARG A 123 -7.97 -3.57 -13.73
CA ARG A 123 -8.88 -2.47 -13.36
C ARG A 123 -9.74 -1.98 -14.54
N ALA A 124 -9.31 -2.18 -15.77
CA ALA A 124 -10.12 -1.84 -16.96
C ALA A 124 -11.39 -2.70 -17.11
N TYR A 125 -11.46 -3.86 -16.47
CA TYR A 125 -12.64 -4.72 -16.49
C TYR A 125 -13.70 -4.36 -15.44
N PHE A 126 -13.38 -3.47 -14.51
CA PHE A 126 -14.36 -2.89 -13.58
C PHE A 126 -14.94 -1.64 -14.22
N VAL A 127 -16.06 -1.81 -14.90
CA VAL A 127 -16.71 -0.77 -15.71
C VAL A 127 -17.87 -0.14 -14.95
N ALA A 128 -18.14 1.13 -15.23
CA ALA A 128 -19.35 1.81 -14.75
C ALA A 128 -20.60 1.22 -15.42
N LYS A 129 -21.75 1.36 -14.78
CA LYS A 129 -23.07 1.07 -15.36
C LYS A 129 -23.25 1.86 -16.67
N PRO A 130 -23.97 1.32 -17.69
CA PRO A 130 -24.29 2.09 -18.91
C PRO A 130 -24.90 3.45 -18.59
N GLY A 131 -24.39 4.52 -19.21
CA GLY A 131 -24.79 5.91 -18.96
C GLY A 131 -24.14 6.54 -17.72
N CYS A 132 -23.25 5.80 -17.04
CA CYS A 132 -22.50 6.28 -15.88
C CYS A 132 -20.98 6.31 -16.16
N VAL A 133 -20.27 6.93 -15.23
CA VAL A 133 -18.81 6.93 -15.10
C VAL A 133 -18.42 6.59 -13.67
N LEU A 134 -17.19 6.15 -13.46
CA LEU A 134 -16.57 6.10 -12.16
C LEU A 134 -15.87 7.43 -11.89
N VAL A 135 -16.07 7.96 -10.69
CA VAL A 135 -15.36 9.13 -10.17
C VAL A 135 -14.57 8.64 -8.97
N ASP A 136 -13.25 8.67 -9.08
CA ASP A 136 -12.30 8.20 -8.09
C ASP A 136 -11.61 9.39 -7.44
N ALA A 137 -11.49 9.36 -6.13
CA ALA A 137 -10.77 10.36 -5.36
C ALA A 137 -9.84 9.66 -4.37
N ASP A 138 -8.52 9.85 -4.52
CA ASP A 138 -7.48 9.31 -3.65
C ASP A 138 -6.83 10.43 -2.83
N TYR A 139 -6.61 10.18 -1.53
CA TYR A 139 -5.87 11.13 -0.70
C TYR A 139 -4.39 11.15 -1.07
N SER A 140 -3.91 12.32 -1.43
CA SER A 140 -2.48 12.54 -1.68
C SER A 140 -1.70 12.51 -0.37
N GLN A 141 -1.02 11.39 -0.11
CA GLN A 141 -0.04 11.20 0.98
C GLN A 141 -0.63 11.47 2.39
N ILE A 142 -1.86 11.03 2.67
CA ILE A 142 -2.56 11.30 3.92
C ILE A 142 -1.74 10.95 5.17
N GLU A 143 -1.05 9.81 5.18
CA GLU A 143 -0.28 9.37 6.34
C GLU A 143 0.89 10.31 6.65
N LEU A 144 1.58 10.86 5.63
CA LEU A 144 2.65 11.83 5.82
C LEU A 144 2.11 13.21 6.25
N ARG A 145 0.92 13.61 5.78
CA ARG A 145 0.26 14.84 6.25
C ARG A 145 -0.17 14.72 7.71
N ILE A 146 -0.69 13.56 8.11
CA ILE A 146 -0.99 13.27 9.53
C ILE A 146 0.29 13.30 10.35
N LEU A 147 1.38 12.69 9.87
CA LEU A 147 2.68 12.72 10.55
C LEU A 147 3.18 14.17 10.74
N ALA A 148 3.12 15.01 9.71
CA ALA A 148 3.48 16.42 9.78
C ALA A 148 2.63 17.19 10.83
N HIS A 149 1.35 16.86 10.94
CA HIS A 149 0.45 17.45 11.93
C HIS A 149 0.79 17.04 13.35
N VAL A 150 0.93 15.73 13.62
CA VAL A 150 1.12 15.23 14.99
C VAL A 150 2.53 15.49 15.53
N THR A 151 3.54 15.55 14.66
CA THR A 151 4.92 15.86 15.08
C THR A 151 5.16 17.36 15.22
N GLY A 152 4.37 18.19 14.55
CA GLY A 152 4.62 19.64 14.47
C GLY A 152 5.95 19.97 13.79
N ASP A 153 6.51 19.07 12.97
CA ASP A 153 7.78 19.30 12.29
C ASP A 153 7.65 20.40 11.25
N ALA A 154 8.35 21.52 11.48
CA ALA A 154 8.23 22.73 10.67
C ALA A 154 8.66 22.50 9.21
N HIS A 155 9.73 21.73 8.99
CA HIS A 155 10.22 21.46 7.63
C HIS A 155 9.24 20.58 6.84
N MET A 156 8.63 19.61 7.50
CA MET A 156 7.62 18.75 6.85
C MET A 156 6.33 19.54 6.57
N GLN A 157 5.89 20.37 7.50
CA GLN A 157 4.72 21.23 7.31
C GLN A 157 4.96 22.25 6.19
N GLU A 158 6.11 22.91 6.16
CA GLU A 158 6.46 23.87 5.10
C GLU A 158 6.47 23.21 3.71
N ALA A 159 7.01 21.98 3.58
CA ALA A 159 7.00 21.25 2.33
C ALA A 159 5.58 21.01 1.81
N PHE A 160 4.62 20.67 2.68
CA PHE A 160 3.22 20.48 2.29
C PHE A 160 2.50 21.83 2.02
N LEU A 161 2.75 22.85 2.80
CA LEU A 161 2.11 24.16 2.64
C LEU A 161 2.58 24.89 1.39
N SER A 162 3.85 24.69 0.98
CA SER A 162 4.40 25.23 -0.27
C SER A 162 3.96 24.46 -1.52
N GLY A 163 3.25 23.33 -1.37
CA GLY A 163 2.89 22.46 -2.48
C GLY A 163 4.08 21.66 -3.06
N ALA A 164 5.21 21.63 -2.37
CA ALA A 164 6.37 20.85 -2.80
C ALA A 164 6.12 19.34 -2.71
N ASP A 165 6.71 18.60 -3.64
CA ASP A 165 6.72 17.14 -3.56
C ASP A 165 7.62 16.71 -2.40
N ILE A 166 7.02 16.22 -1.31
CA ILE A 166 7.72 15.80 -0.09
C ILE A 166 8.79 14.73 -0.37
N HIS A 167 8.54 13.81 -1.31
CA HIS A 167 9.53 12.79 -1.65
C HIS A 167 10.70 13.37 -2.43
N ARG A 168 10.45 14.35 -3.31
CA ARG A 168 11.49 15.10 -4.00
C ARG A 168 12.30 15.95 -3.03
N SER A 169 11.64 16.66 -2.12
CA SER A 169 12.29 17.45 -1.07
C SER A 169 13.15 16.59 -0.15
N THR A 170 12.64 15.43 0.26
CA THR A 170 13.39 14.45 1.06
C THR A 170 14.60 13.93 0.29
N ALA A 171 14.44 13.56 -1.00
CA ALA A 171 15.54 13.10 -1.84
C ALA A 171 16.64 14.16 -1.96
N ALA A 172 16.27 15.41 -2.25
CA ALA A 172 17.22 16.51 -2.37
C ALA A 172 18.11 16.65 -1.13
N LYS A 173 17.50 16.53 0.06
CA LYS A 173 18.22 16.63 1.36
C LYS A 173 19.06 15.39 1.65
N ILE A 174 18.53 14.18 1.45
CA ILE A 174 19.24 12.91 1.73
C ILE A 174 20.47 12.76 0.82
N TYR A 175 20.34 13.09 -0.47
CA TYR A 175 21.42 12.96 -1.45
C TYR A 175 22.26 14.24 -1.60
N ASN A 176 21.93 15.30 -0.86
CA ASN A 176 22.60 16.61 -0.90
C ASN A 176 22.69 17.17 -2.33
N ILE A 177 21.57 17.20 -3.05
CA ILE A 177 21.42 17.72 -4.41
C ILE A 177 20.27 18.72 -4.47
N ARG A 178 20.21 19.50 -5.55
CA ARG A 178 19.09 20.43 -5.76
C ARG A 178 17.80 19.66 -6.08
N PRO A 179 16.61 20.15 -5.70
CA PRO A 179 15.34 19.50 -6.01
C PRO A 179 15.12 19.21 -7.50
N GLU A 180 15.58 20.09 -8.39
CA GLU A 180 15.51 19.91 -9.85
C GLU A 180 16.38 18.76 -10.37
N ASP A 181 17.46 18.41 -9.68
CA ASP A 181 18.36 17.30 -10.03
C ASP A 181 17.86 15.93 -9.52
N VAL A 182 16.76 15.90 -8.78
CA VAL A 182 16.18 14.64 -8.26
C VAL A 182 15.56 13.83 -9.39
N THR A 183 16.21 12.71 -9.71
CA THR A 183 15.70 11.75 -10.69
C THR A 183 14.48 10.97 -10.17
N PRO A 184 13.66 10.36 -11.05
CA PRO A 184 12.56 9.48 -10.63
C PRO A 184 12.99 8.34 -9.69
N ARG A 185 14.19 7.79 -9.92
CA ARG A 185 14.77 6.74 -9.06
C ARG A 185 15.06 7.25 -7.65
N LEU A 186 15.71 8.40 -7.52
CA LEU A 186 16.02 9.01 -6.21
C LEU A 186 14.75 9.40 -5.47
N ARG A 187 13.75 9.94 -6.18
CA ARG A 187 12.43 10.22 -5.61
C ARG A 187 11.76 8.94 -5.08
N SER A 188 11.84 7.83 -5.84
CA SER A 188 11.31 6.54 -5.42
C SER A 188 12.02 5.99 -4.16
N SER A 189 13.35 6.13 -4.10
CA SER A 189 14.13 5.76 -2.91
C SER A 189 13.71 6.60 -1.70
N ALA A 190 13.56 7.92 -1.85
CA ALA A 190 13.08 8.79 -0.78
C ALA A 190 11.64 8.46 -0.35
N LYS A 191 10.78 8.05 -1.27
CA LYS A 191 9.45 7.53 -0.93
C LYS A 191 9.56 6.29 -0.03
N ALA A 192 10.43 5.35 -0.36
CA ALA A 192 10.67 4.15 0.47
C ALA A 192 11.25 4.51 1.85
N ILE A 193 12.10 5.54 1.95
CA ILE A 193 12.66 6.04 3.21
C ILE A 193 11.57 6.69 4.06
N ASN A 194 10.78 7.61 3.51
CA ASN A 194 9.67 8.28 4.20
C ASN A 194 8.71 7.27 4.84
N PHE A 195 8.25 6.29 4.06
CA PHE A 195 7.35 5.25 4.57
C PHE A 195 8.08 4.26 5.49
N GLY A 196 9.34 3.94 5.18
CA GLY A 196 10.16 3.03 5.99
C GLY A 196 10.29 3.51 7.43
N ILE A 197 10.59 4.78 7.64
CA ILE A 197 10.73 5.39 8.96
C ILE A 197 9.38 5.39 9.70
N MET A 198 8.34 5.83 9.03
CA MET A 198 7.00 5.84 9.59
C MET A 198 6.55 4.44 10.06
N TYR A 199 6.92 3.40 9.31
CA TYR A 199 6.62 2.01 9.66
C TYR A 199 7.68 1.34 10.57
N GLY A 200 8.68 2.08 11.01
CA GLY A 200 9.74 1.58 11.89
C GLY A 200 10.67 0.54 11.25
N LYS A 201 10.93 0.66 9.95
CA LYS A 201 11.91 -0.17 9.25
C LYS A 201 13.32 0.23 9.69
N GLY A 202 14.15 -0.76 10.05
CA GLY A 202 15.57 -0.55 10.27
C GLY A 202 16.39 -0.55 8.98
N ALA A 203 17.66 -0.14 9.07
CA ALA A 203 18.58 -0.01 7.94
C ALA A 203 18.69 -1.27 7.07
N TYR A 204 18.69 -2.45 7.67
CA TYR A 204 18.74 -3.72 6.93
C TYR A 204 17.54 -3.92 6.00
N SER A 205 16.34 -3.62 6.48
CA SER A 205 15.13 -3.76 5.65
C SER A 205 15.07 -2.70 4.57
N LEU A 206 15.43 -1.45 4.93
CA LEU A 206 15.48 -0.33 4.01
C LEU A 206 16.51 -0.54 2.90
N SER A 207 17.71 -1.06 3.22
CA SER A 207 18.77 -1.31 2.24
C SER A 207 18.32 -2.25 1.11
N LYS A 208 17.50 -3.26 1.45
CA LYS A 208 16.90 -4.17 0.46
C LYS A 208 15.86 -3.47 -0.42
N ASP A 209 15.04 -2.60 0.18
CA ASP A 209 13.96 -1.90 -0.55
C ASP A 209 14.51 -0.93 -1.60
N ILE A 210 15.63 -0.26 -1.31
CA ILE A 210 16.22 0.76 -2.18
C ILE A 210 17.49 0.31 -2.91
N GLY A 211 17.95 -0.93 -2.69
CA GLY A 211 19.07 -1.53 -3.40
C GLY A 211 20.44 -0.90 -3.07
N VAL A 212 20.68 -0.56 -1.79
CA VAL A 212 21.95 0.01 -1.31
C VAL A 212 22.54 -0.86 -0.20
N SER A 213 23.77 -0.56 0.23
CA SER A 213 24.37 -1.21 1.40
C SER A 213 23.63 -0.83 2.70
N VAL A 214 23.73 -1.70 3.73
CA VAL A 214 23.14 -1.42 5.05
C VAL A 214 23.73 -0.13 5.66
N LYS A 215 25.03 0.13 5.43
CA LYS A 215 25.70 1.34 5.91
C LYS A 215 25.15 2.61 5.26
N GLU A 216 24.90 2.58 3.95
CA GLU A 216 24.26 3.71 3.25
C GLU A 216 22.82 3.92 3.72
N ALA A 217 22.05 2.85 3.88
CA ALA A 217 20.69 2.94 4.40
C ALA A 217 20.65 3.53 5.82
N GLU A 218 21.62 3.19 6.69
CA GLU A 218 21.77 3.78 8.00
C GLU A 218 22.07 5.28 7.90
N ALA A 219 22.99 5.68 7.04
CA ALA A 219 23.30 7.10 6.82
C ALA A 219 22.06 7.88 6.32
N PHE A 220 21.25 7.28 5.44
CA PHE A 220 20.00 7.90 4.98
C PHE A 220 18.99 8.08 6.09
N LEU A 221 18.83 7.08 6.98
CA LEU A 221 17.95 7.19 8.14
C LEU A 221 18.41 8.33 9.06
N GLN A 222 19.70 8.42 9.37
CA GLN A 222 20.26 9.48 10.20
C GLN A 222 20.05 10.86 9.57
N THR A 223 20.32 11.01 8.27
CA THR A 223 20.09 12.26 7.55
C THR A 223 18.62 12.66 7.56
N TYR A 224 17.71 11.69 7.40
CA TYR A 224 16.26 11.94 7.47
C TYR A 224 15.85 12.46 8.85
N LEU A 225 16.26 11.78 9.92
CA LEU A 225 15.93 12.19 11.29
C LEU A 225 16.56 13.54 11.66
N ALA A 226 17.76 13.85 11.15
CA ALA A 226 18.35 15.17 11.27
C ALA A 226 17.60 16.26 10.49
N THR A 227 16.97 15.88 9.38
CA THR A 227 16.14 16.79 8.55
C THR A 227 14.79 17.09 9.18
N PHE A 228 14.20 16.08 9.83
CA PHE A 228 12.89 16.14 10.47
C PHE A 228 12.98 15.75 11.97
N PRO A 229 13.58 16.61 12.80
CA PRO A 229 13.99 16.24 14.16
C PRO A 229 12.82 15.90 15.10
N ASN A 230 11.63 16.45 14.84
CA ASN A 230 10.47 16.18 15.67
C ASN A 230 9.89 14.78 15.47
N ILE A 231 10.21 14.11 14.38
CA ILE A 231 9.69 12.76 14.08
C ILE A 231 10.22 11.74 15.07
N ASP A 232 11.53 11.73 15.29
CA ASP A 232 12.17 10.76 16.21
C ASP A 232 11.64 10.92 17.64
N GLY A 233 11.64 12.16 18.15
CA GLY A 233 11.09 12.45 19.47
C GLY A 233 9.62 12.06 19.63
N TYR A 234 8.79 12.28 18.60
CA TYR A 234 7.41 11.82 18.61
C TYR A 234 7.31 10.29 18.66
N MET A 235 8.11 9.58 17.85
CA MET A 235 8.09 8.12 17.80
C MET A 235 8.55 7.49 19.11
N GLU A 236 9.62 7.99 19.69
CA GLU A 236 10.12 7.51 20.99
C GLU A 236 9.13 7.77 22.12
N LYS A 237 8.57 8.99 22.18
CA LYS A 237 7.54 9.34 23.14
C LYS A 237 6.32 8.42 23.00
N THR A 238 5.86 8.17 21.79
CA THR A 238 4.71 7.28 21.51
C THR A 238 4.96 5.86 22.05
N ILE A 239 6.18 5.32 21.89
CA ILE A 239 6.54 4.00 22.40
C ILE A 239 6.59 4.02 23.93
N ALA A 240 7.21 5.04 24.53
CA ALA A 240 7.33 5.17 25.99
C ALA A 240 5.95 5.28 26.65
N ASP A 241 5.09 6.14 26.14
CA ASP A 241 3.71 6.30 26.62
C ASP A 241 2.92 4.99 26.48
N ALA A 242 3.06 4.30 25.32
CA ALA A 242 2.39 3.02 25.09
C ALA A 242 2.87 1.89 26.01
N ARG A 243 4.14 1.86 26.38
CA ARG A 243 4.65 0.91 27.39
C ARG A 243 4.03 1.14 28.77
N GLN A 244 3.81 2.40 29.10
CA GLN A 244 3.22 2.77 30.39
C GLN A 244 1.71 2.50 30.44
N CYS A 245 0.95 2.92 29.43
CA CYS A 245 -0.50 2.81 29.43
C CYS A 245 -1.04 1.51 28.82
N GLY A 246 -0.20 0.73 28.10
CA GLY A 246 -0.56 -0.54 27.47
C GLY A 246 -1.21 -0.44 26.10
N TYR A 247 -1.38 0.76 25.53
CA TYR A 247 -2.02 0.98 24.25
C TYR A 247 -1.49 2.22 23.52
N VAL A 248 -1.81 2.32 22.23
CA VAL A 248 -1.72 3.57 21.46
C VAL A 248 -3.10 4.00 20.99
N SER A 249 -3.27 5.29 20.67
CA SER A 249 -4.53 5.82 20.16
C SER A 249 -4.36 6.66 18.91
N THR A 250 -5.42 6.71 18.09
CA THR A 250 -5.55 7.68 16.98
C THR A 250 -5.93 9.06 17.52
N LEU A 251 -5.90 10.07 16.66
CA LEU A 251 -6.40 11.42 17.00
C LEU A 251 -7.89 11.43 17.35
N PHE A 252 -8.65 10.40 16.91
CA PHE A 252 -10.07 10.22 17.22
C PHE A 252 -10.32 9.35 18.45
N GLY A 253 -9.27 8.98 19.20
CA GLY A 253 -9.38 8.19 20.42
C GLY A 253 -9.59 6.68 20.22
N ARG A 254 -9.47 6.16 18.99
CA ARG A 254 -9.44 4.71 18.74
C ARG A 254 -8.20 4.12 19.39
N ARG A 255 -8.39 3.13 20.28
CA ARG A 255 -7.30 2.50 21.03
C ARG A 255 -6.91 1.15 20.44
N ARG A 256 -5.61 0.87 20.43
CA ARG A 256 -5.05 -0.44 20.14
C ARG A 256 -4.16 -0.88 21.29
N ALA A 257 -4.56 -1.94 21.98
CA ALA A 257 -3.72 -2.56 23.01
C ALA A 257 -2.46 -3.17 22.39
N LEU A 258 -1.32 -3.02 23.06
CA LEU A 258 -0.01 -3.47 22.61
C LEU A 258 0.74 -4.23 23.72
N PRO A 259 0.23 -5.41 24.15
CA PRO A 259 0.91 -6.22 25.16
C PRO A 259 2.30 -6.68 24.70
N GLU A 260 2.55 -6.70 23.40
CA GLU A 260 3.84 -7.04 22.77
C GLU A 260 4.99 -6.15 23.26
N LEU A 261 4.73 -4.89 23.61
CA LEU A 261 5.75 -3.94 24.08
C LEU A 261 6.46 -4.37 25.37
N ASN A 262 5.79 -5.15 26.21
CA ASN A 262 6.30 -5.66 27.47
C ASN A 262 6.79 -7.11 27.38
N SER A 263 6.94 -7.67 26.18
CA SER A 263 7.42 -9.02 25.98
C SER A 263 8.92 -9.15 26.29
N ASN A 264 9.31 -10.23 26.94
CA ASN A 264 10.71 -10.59 27.13
C ASN A 264 11.38 -11.03 25.81
N ASN A 265 10.61 -11.47 24.82
CA ASN A 265 11.13 -11.83 23.52
C ASN A 265 11.41 -10.57 22.68
N HIS A 266 12.67 -10.39 22.29
CA HIS A 266 13.12 -9.23 21.52
C HIS A 266 12.32 -9.03 20.22
N ASN A 267 12.05 -10.10 19.47
CA ASN A 267 11.33 -10.00 18.18
C ASN A 267 9.87 -9.58 18.36
N ILE A 268 9.21 -10.08 19.41
CA ILE A 268 7.83 -9.70 19.76
C ILE A 268 7.81 -8.23 20.20
N ARG A 269 8.74 -7.82 21.06
CA ARG A 269 8.86 -6.42 21.52
C ARG A 269 9.14 -5.47 20.36
N ALA A 270 10.10 -5.78 19.49
CA ALA A 270 10.38 -4.97 18.29
C ALA A 270 9.17 -4.89 17.33
N SER A 271 8.37 -5.95 17.26
CA SER A 271 7.09 -5.89 16.53
C SER A 271 6.10 -4.95 17.20
N GLY A 272 6.00 -4.97 18.54
CA GLY A 272 5.19 -4.05 19.33
C GLY A 272 5.58 -2.58 19.09
N GLU A 273 6.88 -2.29 19.07
CA GLU A 273 7.39 -0.94 18.81
C GLU A 273 7.02 -0.44 17.39
N ARG A 274 7.13 -1.29 16.37
CA ARG A 274 6.66 -0.94 15.01
C ARG A 274 5.16 -0.67 14.99
N MET A 275 4.37 -1.48 15.68
CA MET A 275 2.93 -1.27 15.78
C MET A 275 2.59 0.02 16.54
N ALA A 276 3.37 0.38 17.58
CA ALA A 276 3.18 1.62 18.32
C ALA A 276 3.44 2.86 17.46
N ARG A 277 4.49 2.84 16.65
CA ARG A 277 4.81 3.94 15.72
C ARG A 277 3.75 4.11 14.63
N ASN A 278 3.33 3.02 14.02
CA ASN A 278 2.46 3.03 12.84
C ASN A 278 0.98 3.28 13.19
N THR A 279 0.45 2.67 14.26
CA THR A 279 -0.99 2.68 14.53
C THR A 279 -1.60 4.07 14.70
N PRO A 280 -0.98 5.05 15.39
CA PRO A 280 -1.55 6.39 15.51
C PRO A 280 -1.74 7.07 14.15
N ILE A 281 -0.81 6.89 13.22
CA ILE A 281 -0.83 7.51 11.89
C ILE A 281 -1.83 6.77 10.99
N GLN A 282 -1.62 5.48 10.78
CA GLN A 282 -2.46 4.66 9.91
C GLN A 282 -3.90 4.56 10.41
N GLY A 283 -4.08 4.47 11.73
CA GLY A 283 -5.41 4.44 12.34
C GLY A 283 -6.14 5.77 12.20
N THR A 284 -5.43 6.89 12.34
CA THR A 284 -6.01 8.22 12.10
C THR A 284 -6.42 8.38 10.63
N ALA A 285 -5.61 7.93 9.68
CA ALA A 285 -5.99 7.91 8.27
C ALA A 285 -7.25 7.07 8.03
N ALA A 286 -7.36 5.90 8.68
CA ALA A 286 -8.55 5.06 8.60
C ALA A 286 -9.80 5.73 9.22
N ASP A 287 -9.65 6.51 10.28
CA ASP A 287 -10.75 7.28 10.87
C ASP A 287 -11.17 8.43 9.95
N VAL A 288 -10.21 9.13 9.34
CA VAL A 288 -10.47 10.22 8.37
C VAL A 288 -11.24 9.72 7.16
N ILE A 289 -10.80 8.62 6.52
CA ILE A 289 -11.51 8.09 5.34
C ILE A 289 -12.94 7.65 5.68
N LYS A 290 -13.18 7.07 6.86
CA LYS A 290 -14.53 6.71 7.31
C LYS A 290 -15.41 7.94 7.53
N LEU A 291 -14.85 9.00 8.08
CA LEU A 291 -15.56 10.27 8.24
C LEU A 291 -15.92 10.86 6.88
N ALA A 292 -14.96 10.88 5.96
CA ALA A 292 -15.16 11.34 4.58
C ALA A 292 -16.25 10.52 3.86
N MET A 293 -16.23 9.18 3.97
CA MET A 293 -17.29 8.31 3.41
C MET A 293 -18.68 8.71 3.87
N VAL A 294 -18.86 8.95 5.18
CA VAL A 294 -20.17 9.35 5.73
C VAL A 294 -20.59 10.74 5.22
N ARG A 295 -19.65 11.67 5.11
CA ARG A 295 -19.93 13.03 4.61
C ARG A 295 -20.30 13.01 3.13
N VAL A 296 -19.52 12.32 2.30
CA VAL A 296 -19.80 12.13 0.86
C VAL A 296 -21.17 11.49 0.67
N TRP A 297 -21.45 10.38 1.35
CA TRP A 297 -22.74 9.68 1.26
C TRP A 297 -23.92 10.59 1.64
N ARG A 298 -23.79 11.34 2.77
CA ARG A 298 -24.83 12.27 3.22
C ARG A 298 -25.09 13.36 2.18
N ARG A 299 -24.04 13.96 1.63
CA ARG A 299 -24.16 15.05 0.67
C ARG A 299 -24.77 14.60 -0.64
N LEU A 300 -24.35 13.45 -1.19
CA LEU A 300 -24.98 12.86 -2.38
C LEU A 300 -26.49 12.64 -2.17
N ARG A 301 -26.88 12.12 -1.01
CA ARG A 301 -28.27 11.92 -0.64
C ARG A 301 -29.06 13.23 -0.48
N ASP A 302 -28.50 14.19 0.24
CA ASP A 302 -29.16 15.46 0.59
C ASP A 302 -29.33 16.34 -0.66
N GLU A 303 -28.41 16.28 -1.60
CA GLU A 303 -28.51 16.89 -2.93
C GLU A 303 -29.36 16.06 -3.93
N LYS A 304 -29.93 14.93 -3.49
CA LYS A 304 -30.82 14.03 -4.26
C LYS A 304 -30.18 13.52 -5.56
N MET A 305 -28.89 13.27 -5.53
CA MET A 305 -28.16 12.71 -6.67
C MET A 305 -28.46 11.22 -6.86
N GLU A 306 -28.39 10.78 -8.11
CA GLU A 306 -28.42 9.34 -8.45
C GLU A 306 -27.05 8.68 -8.24
N SER A 307 -26.00 9.47 -8.14
CA SER A 307 -24.62 9.04 -7.87
C SER A 307 -24.51 8.28 -6.55
N ARG A 308 -23.69 7.22 -6.53
CA ARG A 308 -23.54 6.33 -5.37
C ARG A 308 -22.09 6.07 -5.04
N LEU A 309 -21.74 6.17 -3.77
CA LEU A 309 -20.46 5.66 -3.25
C LEU A 309 -20.51 4.13 -3.29
N ILE A 310 -19.64 3.51 -4.11
CA ILE A 310 -19.69 2.06 -4.37
C ILE A 310 -18.49 1.29 -3.82
N LEU A 311 -17.32 1.95 -3.65
CA LEU A 311 -16.10 1.26 -3.24
C LEU A 311 -15.18 2.20 -2.45
N THR A 312 -14.41 1.61 -1.54
CA THR A 312 -13.27 2.25 -0.90
C THR A 312 -12.07 1.31 -0.94
N VAL A 313 -10.91 1.85 -1.33
CA VAL A 313 -9.65 1.10 -1.41
C VAL A 313 -8.56 1.90 -0.71
N HIS A 314 -8.10 1.43 0.46
CA HIS A 314 -7.12 2.13 1.29
C HIS A 314 -7.53 3.58 1.61
N ASP A 315 -7.00 4.54 0.87
CA ASP A 315 -7.21 5.99 1.04
C ASP A 315 -8.11 6.57 -0.09
N GLU A 316 -8.73 5.72 -0.89
CA GLU A 316 -9.48 6.01 -2.13
C GLU A 316 -10.98 5.80 -1.92
N LEU A 317 -11.79 6.69 -2.48
CA LEU A 317 -13.26 6.57 -2.56
C LEU A 317 -13.71 6.60 -4.02
N ILE A 318 -14.54 5.63 -4.40
CA ILE A 318 -15.07 5.54 -5.77
C ILE A 318 -16.57 5.71 -5.75
N VAL A 319 -17.05 6.68 -6.53
CA VAL A 319 -18.46 6.97 -6.78
C VAL A 319 -18.80 6.55 -8.21
N GLU A 320 -19.89 5.80 -8.39
CA GLU A 320 -20.52 5.60 -9.69
C GLU A 320 -21.56 6.70 -9.89
N ALA A 321 -21.39 7.52 -10.93
CA ALA A 321 -22.22 8.68 -11.20
C ALA A 321 -22.77 8.66 -12.63
N PRO A 322 -24.06 9.02 -12.87
CA PRO A 322 -24.52 9.39 -14.20
C PRO A 322 -23.58 10.42 -14.83
N GLU A 323 -23.36 10.34 -16.15
CA GLU A 323 -22.43 11.25 -16.84
C GLU A 323 -22.76 12.74 -16.58
N ALA A 324 -24.05 13.07 -16.48
CA ALA A 324 -24.51 14.43 -16.18
C ALA A 324 -24.18 14.91 -14.74
N GLU A 325 -23.92 14.00 -13.82
CA GLU A 325 -23.60 14.30 -12.43
C GLU A 325 -22.09 14.19 -12.12
N ALA A 326 -21.27 13.75 -13.09
CA ALA A 326 -19.86 13.40 -12.86
C ALA A 326 -19.04 14.56 -12.26
N GLU A 327 -19.16 15.78 -12.82
CA GLU A 327 -18.45 16.96 -12.32
C GLU A 327 -18.87 17.31 -10.89
N LYS A 328 -20.17 17.21 -10.62
CA LYS A 328 -20.72 17.49 -9.29
C LYS A 328 -20.28 16.46 -8.28
N ALA A 329 -20.26 15.17 -8.65
CA ALA A 329 -19.75 14.08 -7.80
C ALA A 329 -18.25 14.25 -7.50
N ALA A 330 -17.45 14.66 -8.49
CA ALA A 330 -16.03 14.95 -8.31
C ALA A 330 -15.82 16.15 -7.36
N GLN A 331 -16.62 17.19 -7.49
CA GLN A 331 -16.60 18.33 -6.56
C GLN A 331 -16.93 17.91 -5.13
N ILE A 332 -17.99 17.12 -4.94
CA ILE A 332 -18.41 16.62 -3.62
C ILE A 332 -17.32 15.75 -3.00
N LEU A 333 -16.74 14.82 -3.75
CA LEU A 333 -15.64 13.99 -3.27
C LEU A 333 -14.49 14.86 -2.76
N ARG A 334 -14.03 15.81 -3.57
CA ARG A 334 -12.93 16.71 -3.18
C ARG A 334 -13.28 17.51 -1.93
N GLU A 335 -14.40 18.21 -1.91
CA GLU A 335 -14.77 19.08 -0.80
C GLU A 335 -14.98 18.32 0.51
N GLU A 336 -15.64 17.15 0.46
CA GLU A 336 -15.93 16.38 1.66
C GLU A 336 -14.71 15.58 2.17
N MET A 337 -13.83 15.14 1.28
CA MET A 337 -12.59 14.47 1.69
C MET A 337 -11.58 15.47 2.25
N GLU A 338 -11.34 16.59 1.55
CA GLU A 338 -10.37 17.59 2.00
C GLU A 338 -10.85 18.37 3.24
N GLY A 339 -12.15 18.64 3.33
CA GLY A 339 -12.76 19.43 4.40
C GLY A 339 -13.22 18.63 5.61
N CYS A 340 -13.03 17.30 5.67
CA CYS A 340 -13.57 16.50 6.77
C CYS A 340 -12.84 16.71 8.10
N VAL A 341 -11.58 17.17 8.07
CA VAL A 341 -10.76 17.51 9.23
C VAL A 341 -9.90 18.74 8.96
N HIS A 342 -9.45 19.41 10.02
CA HIS A 342 -8.55 20.56 9.91
C HIS A 342 -7.24 20.25 10.64
N TYR A 343 -6.18 20.04 9.87
CA TYR A 343 -4.83 19.78 10.37
C TYR A 343 -3.89 20.97 10.09
N ALA A 344 -2.69 20.94 10.66
CA ALA A 344 -1.67 21.96 10.41
C ALA A 344 -1.26 22.04 8.93
N VAL A 345 -1.45 20.95 8.19
CA VAL A 345 -1.29 20.88 6.74
C VAL A 345 -2.62 20.41 6.12
N PRO A 346 -3.07 21.02 5.01
CA PRO A 346 -4.34 20.64 4.40
C PRO A 346 -4.28 19.20 3.87
N LEU A 347 -5.40 18.49 3.91
CA LEU A 347 -5.56 17.28 3.12
C LEU A 347 -5.81 17.69 1.66
N SER A 348 -5.34 16.90 0.73
CA SER A 348 -5.60 17.10 -0.71
C SER A 348 -5.93 15.76 -1.35
N THR A 349 -6.76 15.81 -2.39
CA THR A 349 -7.21 14.64 -3.15
C THR A 349 -6.88 14.80 -4.62
N ASP A 350 -6.47 13.72 -5.25
CA ASP A 350 -6.40 13.58 -6.70
C ASP A 350 -7.72 12.96 -7.16
N VAL A 351 -8.46 13.67 -8.03
CA VAL A 351 -9.79 13.24 -8.47
C VAL A 351 -9.79 13.04 -9.98
N HIS A 352 -10.15 11.84 -10.41
CA HIS A 352 -10.21 11.44 -11.81
C HIS A 352 -11.57 10.83 -12.15
N THR A 353 -11.89 10.80 -13.45
CA THR A 353 -13.15 10.26 -13.96
C THR A 353 -12.88 9.38 -15.17
N GLY A 354 -13.52 8.23 -15.25
CA GLY A 354 -13.35 7.30 -16.37
C GLY A 354 -14.54 6.37 -16.55
N LYS A 355 -14.58 5.66 -17.68
CA LYS A 355 -15.60 4.63 -17.95
C LYS A 355 -15.33 3.33 -17.19
N ASN A 356 -14.12 3.15 -16.73
CA ASN A 356 -13.66 2.01 -15.95
C ASN A 356 -12.68 2.47 -14.87
N TRP A 357 -12.35 1.57 -13.95
CA TRP A 357 -11.51 1.91 -12.81
C TRP A 357 -10.05 2.23 -13.21
N LEU A 358 -9.54 1.70 -14.33
CA LEU A 358 -8.19 2.04 -14.80
C LEU A 358 -8.12 3.48 -15.32
N GLU A 359 -9.15 3.95 -16.01
CA GLU A 359 -9.23 5.33 -16.52
C GLU A 359 -9.51 6.34 -15.40
N ALA A 360 -10.23 5.92 -14.36
CA ALA A 360 -10.60 6.78 -13.23
C ALA A 360 -9.52 6.85 -12.14
N HIS A 361 -8.37 6.16 -12.29
CA HIS A 361 -7.33 6.11 -11.25
C HIS A 361 -5.98 6.72 -11.74
#